data_02d222a9bf056664870fbede8bc9cd58
#
_entry.id   02d222a9bf056664870fbede8bc9cd58
#
_cell.length_a   1.000
_cell.length_b   1.000
_cell.length_c   1.000
_cell.angle_alpha   90.00
_cell.angle_beta   90.00
_cell.angle_gamma   90.00
#
_symmetry.space_group_name_H-M   'P 1'
#
loop_
_entity.id
_entity.type
_entity.pdbx_description
1 polymer ?
#
loop_
_entity_poly.entity_id
_entity_poly.type
_entity_poly.pdbx_seq_one_letter_code
_entity_poly.pdbx_strand_id
1 'polypeptide(L)'
;CHESLAGIIAGRVKEQYGKPTFVLTRGEEGLKGSGRSIESYHMYDAMVACRELFTKFGGHKMAAGLSLEEKNLEELRRRLNAQCTLTEEDFQPKVHIDVPMPLAYATGQLAEEFEILEPFGNANPKPLFATKNVVFRFGRKMGKQGTFAKYTVTQEGKTYELVFFGGLDKFHAYLDGKFGEGASGRLYEKE
;
A
#
# COMPACT_ATOMS: atom_id res chain seq x y z
N CYS A 1 -22.63 3.99 -7.90
CA CYS A 1 -21.64 4.99 -8.36
C CYS A 1 -21.59 5.00 -9.90
N HIS A 2 -21.08 6.06 -10.50
CA HIS A 2 -20.87 6.12 -11.95
C HIS A 2 -19.78 5.12 -12.37
N GLU A 3 -19.94 4.47 -13.54
CA GLU A 3 -19.02 3.42 -14.02
C GLU A 3 -17.56 3.90 -14.12
N SER A 4 -17.34 5.18 -14.47
CA SER A 4 -16.00 5.78 -14.56
C SER A 4 -15.25 5.84 -13.22
N LEU A 5 -15.95 5.75 -12.09
CA LEU A 5 -15.38 5.78 -10.75
C LEU A 5 -15.06 4.37 -10.23
N ALA A 6 -15.61 3.32 -10.84
CA ALA A 6 -15.46 1.95 -10.35
C ALA A 6 -13.98 1.54 -10.18
N GLY A 7 -13.12 1.95 -11.13
CA GLY A 7 -11.68 1.66 -11.07
C GLY A 7 -10.94 2.38 -9.95
N ILE A 8 -11.32 3.63 -9.66
CA ILE A 8 -10.74 4.41 -8.56
C ILE A 8 -11.17 3.82 -7.23
N ILE A 9 -12.45 3.51 -7.09
CA ILE A 9 -13.02 2.91 -5.87
C ILE A 9 -12.38 1.54 -5.63
N ALA A 10 -12.26 0.69 -6.67
CA ALA A 10 -11.59 -0.61 -6.55
C ALA A 10 -10.14 -0.47 -6.07
N GLY A 11 -9.41 0.53 -6.58
CA GLY A 11 -8.06 0.85 -6.13
C GLY A 11 -8.01 1.21 -4.65
N ARG A 12 -8.88 2.10 -4.20
CA ARG A 12 -8.96 2.52 -2.78
C ARG A 12 -9.32 1.39 -1.83
N VAL A 13 -10.30 0.57 -2.21
CA VAL A 13 -10.70 -0.60 -1.40
C VAL A 13 -9.57 -1.62 -1.35
N LYS A 14 -8.91 -1.91 -2.48
CA LYS A 14 -7.73 -2.78 -2.53
C LYS A 14 -6.60 -2.28 -1.63
N GLU A 15 -6.31 -0.97 -1.64
CA GLU A 15 -5.29 -0.37 -0.78
C GLU A 15 -5.64 -0.45 0.70
N GLN A 16 -6.92 -0.22 1.03
CA GLN A 16 -7.39 -0.26 2.42
C GLN A 16 -7.34 -1.65 3.04
N TYR A 17 -7.72 -2.68 2.26
CA TYR A 17 -7.88 -4.05 2.79
C TYR A 17 -6.77 -5.01 2.37
N GLY A 18 -5.87 -4.61 1.47
CA GLY A 18 -4.80 -5.46 0.94
C GLY A 18 -5.29 -6.67 0.14
N LYS A 19 -6.51 -6.61 -0.43
CA LYS A 19 -7.17 -7.75 -1.08
C LYS A 19 -7.53 -7.46 -2.54
N PRO A 20 -7.52 -8.49 -3.42
CA PRO A 20 -8.08 -8.34 -4.77
C PRO A 20 -9.54 -7.88 -4.67
N THR A 21 -9.89 -6.86 -5.42
CA THR A 21 -11.19 -6.18 -5.28
C THR A 21 -11.84 -5.97 -6.63
N PHE A 22 -13.10 -6.35 -6.76
CA PHE A 22 -13.97 -5.96 -7.86
C PHE A 22 -15.04 -4.98 -7.37
N VAL A 23 -15.22 -3.91 -8.10
CA VAL A 23 -16.31 -2.95 -7.89
C VAL A 23 -17.20 -2.93 -9.11
N LEU A 24 -18.48 -3.19 -8.90
CA LEU A 24 -19.50 -3.29 -9.93
C LEU A 24 -20.55 -2.20 -9.72
N THR A 25 -21.06 -1.67 -10.80
CA THR A 25 -22.16 -0.70 -10.82
C THR A 25 -23.19 -1.11 -11.87
N ARG A 26 -24.44 -0.71 -11.70
CA ARG A 26 -25.49 -0.93 -12.68
C ARG A 26 -25.25 -0.01 -13.88
N GLY A 27 -25.17 -0.61 -15.06
CA GLY A 27 -25.17 0.05 -16.36
C GLY A 27 -26.50 -0.14 -17.08
N GLU A 28 -26.58 0.32 -18.32
CA GLU A 28 -27.81 0.20 -19.13
C GLU A 28 -28.12 -1.27 -19.49
N GLU A 29 -27.10 -2.09 -19.69
CA GLU A 29 -27.21 -3.48 -20.14
C GLU A 29 -26.68 -4.50 -19.11
N GLY A 30 -26.91 -4.26 -17.82
CA GLY A 30 -26.44 -5.14 -16.74
C GLY A 30 -25.41 -4.47 -15.85
N LEU A 31 -24.51 -5.27 -15.29
CA LEU A 31 -23.46 -4.78 -14.41
C LEU A 31 -22.17 -4.52 -15.20
N LYS A 32 -21.54 -3.38 -14.92
CA LYS A 32 -20.20 -3.05 -15.40
C LYS A 32 -19.29 -2.81 -14.18
N GLY A 33 -18.01 -3.08 -14.35
CA GLY A 33 -17.10 -2.89 -13.24
C GLY A 33 -15.63 -2.89 -13.59
N SER A 34 -14.86 -2.67 -12.55
CA SER A 34 -13.39 -2.71 -12.57
C SER A 34 -12.86 -3.55 -11.43
N GLY A 35 -11.80 -4.28 -11.73
CA GLY A 35 -11.02 -5.01 -10.73
C GLY A 35 -9.64 -4.39 -10.51
N ARG A 36 -9.14 -4.50 -9.29
CA ARG A 36 -7.76 -4.18 -8.90
C ARG A 36 -7.21 -5.32 -8.06
N SER A 37 -5.99 -5.73 -8.35
CA SER A 37 -5.37 -6.90 -7.73
C SER A 37 -4.18 -6.55 -6.86
N ILE A 38 -3.71 -7.56 -6.15
CA ILE A 38 -2.44 -7.60 -5.42
C ILE A 38 -1.45 -8.49 -6.19
N GLU A 39 -0.17 -8.40 -5.86
CA GLU A 39 0.90 -9.08 -6.59
C GLU A 39 0.75 -10.61 -6.57
N SER A 40 0.21 -11.18 -5.50
CA SER A 40 0.02 -12.61 -5.32
C SER A 40 -1.22 -13.18 -6.05
N TYR A 41 -2.06 -12.34 -6.71
CA TYR A 41 -3.29 -12.80 -7.36
C TYR A 41 -3.36 -12.39 -8.82
N HIS A 42 -3.43 -13.38 -9.72
CA HIS A 42 -3.55 -13.13 -11.16
C HIS A 42 -5.02 -12.94 -11.55
N MET A 43 -5.50 -11.70 -11.46
CA MET A 43 -6.92 -11.37 -11.65
C MET A 43 -7.49 -11.81 -12.99
N TYR A 44 -6.74 -11.61 -14.08
CA TYR A 44 -7.19 -12.00 -15.42
C TYR A 44 -7.41 -13.51 -15.56
N ASP A 45 -6.47 -14.33 -15.05
CA ASP A 45 -6.60 -15.79 -15.11
C ASP A 45 -7.78 -16.29 -14.28
N ALA A 46 -8.02 -15.69 -13.12
CA ALA A 46 -9.19 -15.99 -12.31
C ALA A 46 -10.51 -15.69 -13.04
N MET A 47 -10.54 -14.62 -13.86
CA MET A 47 -11.70 -14.30 -14.70
C MET A 47 -11.83 -15.27 -15.89
N VAL A 48 -10.72 -15.66 -16.50
CA VAL A 48 -10.72 -16.66 -17.61
C VAL A 48 -11.33 -17.98 -17.15
N ALA A 49 -11.08 -18.41 -15.92
CA ALA A 49 -11.62 -19.64 -15.33
C ALA A 49 -13.17 -19.63 -15.16
N CYS A 50 -13.79 -18.46 -15.25
CA CYS A 50 -15.26 -18.31 -15.19
C CYS A 50 -15.80 -17.39 -16.33
N ARG A 51 -15.13 -17.45 -17.48
CA ARG A 51 -15.38 -16.56 -18.63
C ARG A 51 -16.82 -16.52 -19.12
N GLU A 52 -17.54 -17.63 -18.99
CA GLU A 52 -18.93 -17.79 -19.43
C GLU A 52 -19.94 -16.94 -18.65
N LEU A 53 -19.53 -16.42 -17.48
CA LEU A 53 -20.36 -15.54 -16.66
C LEU A 53 -20.34 -14.09 -17.14
N PHE A 54 -19.34 -13.71 -17.94
CA PHE A 54 -19.18 -12.36 -18.44
C PHE A 54 -19.78 -12.17 -19.83
N THR A 55 -20.40 -11.03 -20.06
CA THR A 55 -20.74 -10.56 -21.40
C THR A 55 -19.53 -9.95 -22.09
N LYS A 56 -18.66 -9.28 -21.31
CA LYS A 56 -17.41 -8.72 -21.79
C LYS A 56 -16.42 -8.61 -20.62
N PHE A 57 -15.16 -8.97 -20.86
CA PHE A 57 -14.09 -8.71 -19.90
C PHE A 57 -12.74 -8.59 -20.60
N GLY A 58 -11.77 -7.96 -19.90
CA GLY A 58 -10.41 -7.83 -20.34
C GLY A 58 -9.54 -7.23 -19.25
N GLY A 59 -8.24 -7.36 -19.40
CA GLY A 59 -7.30 -6.84 -18.40
C GLY A 59 -5.98 -7.59 -18.37
N HIS A 60 -5.33 -7.52 -17.26
CA HIS A 60 -4.07 -8.18 -16.97
C HIS A 60 -3.99 -8.59 -15.49
N LYS A 61 -2.84 -9.09 -15.03
CA LYS A 61 -2.64 -9.57 -13.66
C LYS A 61 -3.19 -8.60 -12.60
N MET A 62 -2.92 -7.30 -12.73
CA MET A 62 -3.16 -6.31 -11.67
C MET A 62 -4.46 -5.53 -11.79
N ALA A 63 -5.10 -5.55 -12.97
CA ALA A 63 -6.34 -4.82 -13.22
C ALA A 63 -7.18 -5.45 -14.32
N ALA A 64 -8.49 -5.34 -14.16
CA ALA A 64 -9.45 -5.82 -15.16
C ALA A 64 -10.67 -4.91 -15.26
N GLY A 65 -11.29 -4.94 -16.44
CA GLY A 65 -12.62 -4.41 -16.71
C GLY A 65 -13.58 -5.54 -17.04
N LEU A 66 -14.84 -5.42 -16.66
CA LEU A 66 -15.83 -6.48 -16.88
C LEU A 66 -17.25 -5.93 -17.05
N SER A 67 -18.05 -6.74 -17.74
CA SER A 67 -19.49 -6.59 -17.81
C SER A 67 -20.14 -7.96 -17.65
N LEU A 68 -21.26 -8.04 -16.96
CA LEU A 68 -22.01 -9.28 -16.76
C LEU A 68 -23.48 -8.99 -16.52
N GLU A 69 -24.32 -10.01 -16.74
CA GLU A 69 -25.72 -9.96 -16.35
C GLU A 69 -25.85 -10.05 -14.82
N GLU A 70 -26.80 -9.30 -14.23
CA GLU A 70 -26.99 -9.26 -12.78
C GLU A 70 -27.24 -10.65 -12.17
N LYS A 71 -27.90 -11.55 -12.90
CA LYS A 71 -28.15 -12.94 -12.47
C LYS A 71 -26.88 -13.75 -12.22
N ASN A 72 -25.76 -13.39 -12.86
CA ASN A 72 -24.48 -14.09 -12.77
C ASN A 72 -23.60 -13.58 -11.59
N LEU A 73 -24.01 -12.51 -10.91
CA LEU A 73 -23.19 -11.85 -9.88
C LEU A 73 -22.84 -12.79 -8.72
N GLU A 74 -23.83 -13.48 -8.16
CA GLU A 74 -23.62 -14.37 -7.01
C GLU A 74 -22.77 -15.59 -7.39
N GLU A 75 -22.98 -16.14 -8.60
CA GLU A 75 -22.16 -17.23 -9.08
C GLU A 75 -20.71 -16.80 -9.36
N LEU A 76 -20.50 -15.62 -9.92
CA LEU A 76 -19.15 -15.04 -10.07
C LEU A 76 -18.46 -14.91 -8.72
N ARG A 77 -19.13 -14.33 -7.73
CA ARG A 77 -18.63 -14.19 -6.37
C ARG A 77 -18.24 -15.53 -5.76
N ARG A 78 -19.11 -16.52 -5.86
CA ARG A 78 -18.90 -17.87 -5.34
C ARG A 78 -17.67 -18.51 -5.98
N ARG A 79 -17.53 -18.45 -7.32
CA ARG A 79 -16.41 -19.08 -8.03
C ARG A 79 -15.09 -18.39 -7.77
N LEU A 80 -15.06 -17.05 -7.82
CA LEU A 80 -13.83 -16.30 -7.52
C LEU A 80 -13.30 -16.60 -6.10
N ASN A 81 -14.21 -16.76 -5.12
CA ASN A 81 -13.79 -17.14 -3.77
C ASN A 81 -13.37 -18.62 -3.68
N ALA A 82 -14.09 -19.53 -4.35
CA ALA A 82 -13.79 -20.97 -4.31
C ALA A 82 -12.44 -21.32 -4.97
N GLN A 83 -12.05 -20.59 -6.02
CA GLN A 83 -10.77 -20.81 -6.70
C GLN A 83 -9.61 -19.99 -6.13
N CYS A 84 -9.88 -19.15 -5.12
CA CYS A 84 -8.87 -18.32 -4.48
C CYS A 84 -7.97 -19.19 -3.59
N THR A 85 -6.68 -19.19 -3.89
CA THR A 85 -5.64 -19.94 -3.16
C THR A 85 -4.79 -19.05 -2.26
N LEU A 86 -5.17 -17.76 -2.10
CA LEU A 86 -4.44 -16.81 -1.27
C LEU A 86 -4.49 -17.21 0.21
N THR A 87 -3.37 -17.05 0.88
CA THR A 87 -3.19 -17.28 2.30
C THR A 87 -3.03 -15.95 3.05
N GLU A 88 -3.03 -15.98 4.38
CA GLU A 88 -2.78 -14.79 5.20
C GLU A 88 -1.43 -14.12 4.91
N GLU A 89 -0.42 -14.88 4.48
CA GLU A 89 0.89 -14.35 4.11
C GLU A 89 0.83 -13.49 2.84
N ASP A 90 -0.07 -13.82 1.91
CA ASP A 90 -0.26 -13.07 0.67
C ASP A 90 -0.88 -11.69 0.88
N PHE A 91 -1.58 -11.50 2.00
CA PHE A 91 -2.21 -10.23 2.38
C PHE A 91 -1.28 -9.32 3.19
N GLN A 92 -0.12 -9.83 3.60
CA GLN A 92 0.84 -8.99 4.32
C GLN A 92 1.54 -8.02 3.36
N PRO A 93 1.58 -6.72 3.69
CA PRO A 93 2.30 -5.75 2.88
C PRO A 93 3.79 -6.12 2.82
N LYS A 94 4.28 -6.41 1.62
CA LYS A 94 5.71 -6.63 1.39
C LYS A 94 6.35 -5.30 1.03
N VAL A 95 7.38 -4.92 1.79
CA VAL A 95 8.20 -3.74 1.50
C VAL A 95 9.51 -4.22 0.88
N HIS A 96 9.72 -3.88 -0.39
CA HIS A 96 10.99 -4.14 -1.05
C HIS A 96 11.99 -3.08 -0.64
N ILE A 97 13.08 -3.48 -0.01
CA ILE A 97 14.20 -2.62 0.36
C ILE A 97 15.29 -2.80 -0.69
N ASP A 98 15.63 -1.74 -1.40
CA ASP A 98 16.65 -1.80 -2.45
C ASP A 98 18.05 -1.96 -1.85
N VAL A 99 18.35 -1.16 -0.81
CA VAL A 99 19.65 -1.23 -0.13
C VAL A 99 19.50 -1.02 1.38
N PRO A 100 20.06 -1.91 2.22
CA PRO A 100 20.29 -1.60 3.64
C PRO A 100 21.35 -0.51 3.76
N MET A 101 21.01 0.63 4.35
CA MET A 101 21.91 1.79 4.40
C MET A 101 21.95 2.41 5.80
N PRO A 102 23.12 2.45 6.47
CA PRO A 102 23.29 3.20 7.71
C PRO A 102 23.04 4.69 7.51
N LEU A 103 22.52 5.38 8.55
CA LEU A 103 22.21 6.81 8.47
C LEU A 103 23.41 7.69 8.12
N ALA A 104 24.63 7.23 8.43
CA ALA A 104 25.86 7.95 8.10
C ALA A 104 26.05 8.19 6.58
N TYR A 105 25.44 7.36 5.74
CA TYR A 105 25.50 7.50 4.28
C TYR A 105 24.38 8.38 3.70
N ALA A 106 23.37 8.74 4.48
CA ALA A 106 22.30 9.64 4.06
C ALA A 106 22.79 11.10 4.02
N THR A 107 23.61 11.43 3.03
CA THR A 107 24.21 12.74 2.83
C THR A 107 23.48 13.54 1.73
N GLY A 108 23.65 14.88 1.74
CA GLY A 108 23.15 15.72 0.64
C GLY A 108 23.73 15.31 -0.70
N GLN A 109 25.01 14.97 -0.77
CA GLN A 109 25.66 14.53 -2.00
C GLN A 109 24.99 13.25 -2.55
N LEU A 110 24.70 12.25 -1.70
CA LEU A 110 24.01 11.05 -2.14
C LEU A 110 22.60 11.38 -2.67
N ALA A 111 21.90 12.32 -2.03
CA ALA A 111 20.59 12.76 -2.49
C ALA A 111 20.64 13.39 -3.89
N GLU A 112 21.65 14.21 -4.17
CA GLU A 112 21.90 14.81 -5.49
C GLU A 112 22.26 13.73 -6.53
N GLU A 113 23.05 12.73 -6.18
CA GLU A 113 23.39 11.63 -7.06
C GLU A 113 22.16 10.81 -7.48
N PHE A 114 21.11 10.74 -6.65
CA PHE A 114 19.86 10.07 -7.00
C PHE A 114 19.00 10.82 -8.02
N GLU A 115 19.23 12.11 -8.24
CA GLU A 115 18.51 12.86 -9.28
C GLU A 115 18.75 12.29 -10.69
N ILE A 116 19.91 11.63 -10.91
CA ILE A 116 20.21 10.97 -12.18
C ILE A 116 19.25 9.80 -12.50
N LEU A 117 18.57 9.25 -11.47
CA LEU A 117 17.61 8.17 -11.63
C LEU A 117 16.20 8.67 -12.00
N GLU A 118 15.96 9.96 -12.00
CA GLU A 118 14.67 10.54 -12.40
C GLU A 118 14.42 10.43 -13.91
N PRO A 119 13.16 10.39 -14.38
CA PRO A 119 11.94 10.52 -13.59
C PRO A 119 11.50 9.19 -12.94
N PHE A 120 11.07 9.26 -11.69
CA PHE A 120 10.51 8.12 -10.99
C PHE A 120 9.06 7.86 -11.40
N GLY A 121 8.66 6.59 -11.42
CA GLY A 121 7.32 6.16 -11.82
C GLY A 121 7.08 4.67 -11.61
N ASN A 122 6.05 4.13 -12.24
CA ASN A 122 5.63 2.74 -12.03
C ASN A 122 6.74 1.70 -12.35
N ALA A 123 7.49 1.90 -13.45
CA ALA A 123 8.58 1.01 -13.87
C ALA A 123 9.96 1.41 -13.30
N ASN A 124 10.04 2.57 -12.64
CA ASN A 124 11.24 3.10 -12.01
C ASN A 124 10.86 3.74 -10.66
N PRO A 125 10.55 2.94 -9.62
CA PRO A 125 10.16 3.48 -8.32
C PRO A 125 11.33 4.20 -7.63
N LYS A 126 11.01 5.13 -6.73
CA LYS A 126 12.04 5.73 -5.88
C LYS A 126 12.74 4.65 -5.06
N PRO A 127 14.08 4.66 -4.99
CA PRO A 127 14.81 3.72 -4.15
C PRO A 127 14.36 3.81 -2.69
N LEU A 128 14.16 2.66 -2.07
CA LEU A 128 13.78 2.55 -0.67
C LEU A 128 14.94 1.96 0.14
N PHE A 129 15.36 2.72 1.12
CA PHE A 129 16.45 2.34 2.02
C PHE A 129 15.90 1.92 3.39
N ALA A 130 16.58 1.00 4.03
CA ALA A 130 16.29 0.63 5.41
C ALA A 130 17.56 0.62 6.24
N THR A 131 17.42 1.02 7.50
CA THR A 131 18.50 0.94 8.47
C THR A 131 18.05 0.21 9.74
N LYS A 132 18.99 -0.41 10.44
CA LYS A 132 18.75 -1.15 11.67
C LYS A 132 19.41 -0.41 12.86
N ASN A 133 19.04 -0.82 14.07
CA ASN A 133 19.68 -0.37 15.32
C ASN A 133 19.61 1.15 15.50
N VAL A 134 18.48 1.75 15.12
CA VAL A 134 18.19 3.17 15.34
C VAL A 134 17.46 3.31 16.67
N VAL A 135 17.98 4.16 17.55
CA VAL A 135 17.38 4.46 18.84
C VAL A 135 16.73 5.83 18.78
N PHE A 136 15.42 5.88 18.94
CA PHE A 136 14.68 7.13 19.06
C PHE A 136 14.95 7.76 20.43
N ARG A 137 15.34 9.04 20.45
CA ARG A 137 15.63 9.80 21.66
C ARG A 137 14.51 10.77 21.99
N PHE A 138 14.10 11.56 21.00
CA PHE A 138 13.10 12.59 21.19
C PHE A 138 12.35 12.86 19.88
N GLY A 139 11.06 13.18 19.99
CA GLY A 139 10.20 13.55 18.87
C GLY A 139 9.54 14.91 19.07
N ARG A 140 9.27 15.62 17.98
CA ARG A 140 8.48 16.84 17.96
C ARG A 140 7.49 16.80 16.82
N LYS A 141 6.20 16.95 17.14
CA LYS A 141 5.15 17.11 16.12
C LYS A 141 5.32 18.43 15.40
N MET A 142 5.09 18.44 14.10
CA MET A 142 5.29 19.58 13.21
C MET A 142 4.05 19.79 12.33
N GLY A 143 3.96 21.00 11.75
CA GLY A 143 2.82 21.41 10.94
C GLY A 143 1.66 21.95 11.78
N LYS A 144 0.79 22.73 11.15
CA LYS A 144 -0.36 23.36 11.84
C LYS A 144 -1.32 22.37 12.49
N GLN A 145 -1.39 21.15 11.96
CA GLN A 145 -2.27 20.07 12.46
C GLN A 145 -1.49 18.92 13.12
N GLY A 146 -0.16 19.06 13.29
CA GLY A 146 0.67 17.99 13.87
C GLY A 146 0.68 16.68 13.05
N THR A 147 0.56 16.78 11.73
CA THR A 147 0.42 15.62 10.84
C THR A 147 1.73 14.91 10.51
N PHE A 148 2.85 15.50 10.83
CA PHE A 148 4.19 14.93 10.67
C PHE A 148 5.04 15.22 11.92
N ALA A 149 6.15 14.51 12.04
CA ALA A 149 7.03 14.64 13.19
C ALA A 149 8.51 14.64 12.79
N LYS A 150 9.31 15.33 13.57
CA LYS A 150 10.76 15.29 13.52
C LYS A 150 11.25 14.50 14.70
N TYR A 151 12.12 13.52 14.47
CA TYR A 151 12.70 12.68 15.50
C TYR A 151 14.20 12.87 15.55
N THR A 152 14.72 13.04 16.77
CA THR A 152 16.15 12.90 17.05
C THR A 152 16.43 11.44 17.35
N VAL A 153 17.35 10.84 16.61
CA VAL A 153 17.72 9.44 16.73
C VAL A 153 19.22 9.27 16.86
N THR A 154 19.63 8.16 17.44
CA THR A 154 21.06 7.78 17.49
C THR A 154 21.30 6.46 16.79
N GLN A 155 22.40 6.37 16.06
CA GLN A 155 22.93 5.15 15.46
C GLN A 155 24.45 5.18 15.56
N GLU A 156 25.06 4.11 16.07
CA GLU A 156 26.51 3.97 16.20
C GLU A 156 27.18 5.16 16.91
N GLY A 157 26.54 5.68 17.96
CA GLY A 157 27.05 6.80 18.75
C GLY A 157 26.89 8.19 18.11
N LYS A 158 26.35 8.27 16.89
CA LYS A 158 26.07 9.55 16.20
C LYS A 158 24.59 9.89 16.29
N THR A 159 24.29 11.19 16.30
CA THR A 159 22.93 11.73 16.34
C THR A 159 22.50 12.23 14.99
N TYR A 160 21.25 11.91 14.60
CA TYR A 160 20.63 12.30 13.33
C TYR A 160 19.24 12.87 13.59
N GLU A 161 18.76 13.69 12.66
CA GLU A 161 17.40 14.18 12.64
C GLU A 161 16.64 13.55 11.46
N LEU A 162 15.53 12.90 11.76
CA LEU A 162 14.65 12.28 10.77
C LEU A 162 13.32 13.01 10.73
N VAL A 163 12.77 13.20 9.54
CA VAL A 163 11.43 13.75 9.38
C VAL A 163 10.50 12.65 8.87
N PHE A 164 9.42 12.42 9.61
CA PHE A 164 8.39 11.47 9.25
C PHE A 164 7.18 12.20 8.64
N PHE A 165 6.94 11.95 7.36
CA PHE A 165 5.87 12.59 6.59
C PHE A 165 4.65 11.67 6.48
N GLY A 166 3.60 11.97 7.20
CA GLY A 166 2.29 11.34 7.09
C GLY A 166 2.11 10.02 7.86
N GLY A 167 0.87 9.64 8.08
CA GLY A 167 0.52 8.39 8.77
C GLY A 167 0.94 8.33 10.24
N LEU A 168 1.10 9.47 10.91
CA LEU A 168 1.62 9.55 12.29
C LEU A 168 0.77 8.73 13.26
N ASP A 169 -0.56 8.75 13.12
CA ASP A 169 -1.45 7.96 13.98
C ASP A 169 -1.24 6.45 13.79
N LYS A 170 -1.02 6.00 12.55
CA LYS A 170 -0.71 4.60 12.26
C LYS A 170 0.66 4.20 12.83
N PHE A 171 1.64 5.08 12.75
CA PHE A 171 2.96 4.86 13.31
C PHE A 171 2.91 4.77 14.84
N HIS A 172 2.16 5.65 15.50
CA HIS A 172 1.96 5.61 16.95
C HIS A 172 1.25 4.31 17.36
N ALA A 173 0.16 3.95 16.68
CA ALA A 173 -0.54 2.69 16.95
C ALA A 173 0.37 1.45 16.78
N TYR A 174 1.24 1.46 15.78
CA TYR A 174 2.26 0.42 15.60
C TYR A 174 3.25 0.36 16.78
N LEU A 175 3.76 1.51 17.22
CA LEU A 175 4.69 1.57 18.35
C LEU A 175 4.03 1.10 19.65
N ASP A 176 2.83 1.55 19.93
CA ASP A 176 2.07 1.16 21.12
C ASP A 176 1.75 -0.33 21.11
N GLY A 177 1.37 -0.87 19.94
CA GLY A 177 1.12 -2.32 19.79
C GLY A 177 2.37 -3.17 19.96
N LYS A 178 3.54 -2.67 19.55
CA LYS A 178 4.80 -3.43 19.58
C LYS A 178 5.57 -3.29 20.90
N PHE A 179 5.53 -2.12 21.51
CA PHE A 179 6.38 -1.76 22.67
C PHE A 179 5.58 -1.45 23.93
N GLY A 180 4.27 -1.66 23.91
CA GLY A 180 3.34 -1.44 25.00
C GLY A 180 2.65 -0.07 24.95
N GLU A 181 1.49 0.00 25.59
CA GLU A 181 0.65 1.20 25.62
C GLU A 181 1.44 2.42 26.12
N GLY A 182 1.27 3.55 25.42
CA GLY A 182 1.97 4.81 25.70
C GLY A 182 3.41 4.88 25.21
N ALA A 183 3.93 3.85 24.51
CA ALA A 183 5.29 3.88 23.96
C ALA A 183 5.49 5.05 22.98
N SER A 184 4.48 5.34 22.17
CA SER A 184 4.51 6.48 21.25
C SER A 184 4.54 7.83 21.97
N GLY A 185 3.85 7.95 23.11
CA GLY A 185 3.82 9.16 23.94
C GLY A 185 5.21 9.51 24.51
N ARG A 186 5.93 8.50 24.99
CA ARG A 186 7.29 8.67 25.53
C ARG A 186 8.28 9.30 24.55
N LEU A 187 8.03 9.19 23.23
CA LEU A 187 8.88 9.86 22.22
C LEU A 187 8.81 11.38 22.28
N TYR A 188 7.81 11.96 22.91
CA TYR A 188 7.58 13.41 23.00
C TYR A 188 7.84 13.99 24.38
N GLU A 189 8.16 13.15 25.35
CA GLU A 189 8.57 13.55 26.69
C GLU A 189 10.05 13.93 26.67
N LYS A 190 10.39 15.11 27.20
CA LYS A 190 11.79 15.48 27.42
C LYS A 190 12.28 14.75 28.66
N GLU A 191 13.44 14.12 28.56
CA GLU A 191 14.23 13.70 29.72
C GLU A 191 14.61 14.89 30.57
#